data_04eb99517ad979fd5c32fc4f3f87f798
#
_entry.id   04eb99517ad979fd5c32fc4f3f87f798
#
_cell.length_a   1.000
_cell.length_b   1.000
_cell.length_c   1.000
_cell.angle_alpha   90.00
_cell.angle_beta   90.00
_cell.angle_gamma   90.00
#
_symmetry.space_group_name_H-M   'P 1'
#
loop_
_entity.id
_entity.type
_entity.pdbx_description
1 polymer ?
#
loop_
_entity_poly.entity_id
_entity_poly.type
_entity_poly.pdbx_seq_one_letter_code
_entity_poly.pdbx_strand_id
1 'polypeptide(L)'
;MCEDYAWVALSFAGLAGATGESVWLDRAVEVLGEAVARFSAVDGSFLYAEDSFLLTVSAHTLTDDACPSPTAVMVMALRRVGLMAERADFIERANKASVALLPVVSATPRFAGWAVADFLITDEARRGLKPAGVVIADTTDEPSDLAAAAWRMAPAGSAIMRRLNEDSGFGTWFNERVPRDGQPACWVCRGAVRFEPITDYLDLKEPLWRRA
;
A
#
# COMPACT_ATOMS: atom_id res chain seq x y z
N MET A 1 -10.89 -16.39 -5.59
CA MET A 1 -9.74 -16.23 -6.50
C MET A 1 -8.65 -15.41 -5.81
N CYS A 2 -7.41 -15.49 -6.27
CA CYS A 2 -6.28 -14.78 -5.67
C CYS A 2 -6.50 -13.26 -5.66
N GLU A 3 -6.95 -12.71 -6.77
CA GLU A 3 -7.26 -11.29 -6.91
C GLU A 3 -8.33 -10.79 -5.93
N ASP A 4 -9.32 -11.64 -5.59
CA ASP A 4 -10.35 -11.27 -4.61
C ASP A 4 -9.74 -11.00 -3.23
N TYR A 5 -8.82 -11.86 -2.80
CA TYR A 5 -8.07 -11.67 -1.56
C TYR A 5 -7.27 -10.36 -1.57
N ALA A 6 -6.60 -10.07 -2.69
CA ALA A 6 -5.82 -8.85 -2.83
C ALA A 6 -6.70 -7.59 -2.77
N TRP A 7 -7.84 -7.58 -3.47
CA TRP A 7 -8.77 -6.46 -3.45
C TRP A 7 -9.44 -6.27 -2.09
N VAL A 8 -9.82 -7.37 -1.41
CA VAL A 8 -10.36 -7.32 -0.04
C VAL A 8 -9.31 -6.74 0.92
N ALA A 9 -8.06 -7.20 0.84
CA ALA A 9 -6.99 -6.66 1.68
C ALA A 9 -6.71 -5.19 1.41
N LEU A 10 -6.70 -4.75 0.14
CA LEU A 10 -6.58 -3.32 -0.22
C LEU A 10 -7.74 -2.49 0.31
N SER A 11 -8.96 -3.04 0.27
CA SER A 11 -10.15 -2.38 0.81
C SER A 11 -10.06 -2.21 2.33
N PHE A 12 -9.63 -3.25 3.05
CA PHE A 12 -9.38 -3.18 4.49
C PHE A 12 -8.26 -2.18 4.83
N ALA A 13 -7.16 -2.16 4.06
CA ALA A 13 -6.11 -1.16 4.23
C ALA A 13 -6.62 0.27 3.96
N GLY A 14 -7.54 0.43 3.00
CA GLY A 14 -8.24 1.69 2.75
C GLY A 14 -9.09 2.14 3.93
N LEU A 15 -9.90 1.22 4.49
CA LEU A 15 -10.71 1.47 5.69
C LEU A 15 -9.83 1.83 6.89
N ALA A 16 -8.76 1.06 7.15
CA ALA A 16 -7.80 1.35 8.20
C ALA A 16 -7.25 2.79 8.09
N GLY A 17 -6.83 3.16 6.87
CA GLY A 17 -6.31 4.50 6.62
C GLY A 17 -7.35 5.61 6.80
N ALA A 18 -8.61 5.38 6.43
CA ALA A 18 -9.68 6.37 6.50
C ALA A 18 -10.29 6.51 7.89
N THR A 19 -10.47 5.39 8.61
CA THR A 19 -11.13 5.38 9.93
C THR A 19 -10.16 5.51 11.10
N GLY A 20 -8.87 5.21 10.89
CA GLY A 20 -7.89 5.15 11.98
C GLY A 20 -8.05 3.92 12.88
N GLU A 21 -8.88 2.95 12.51
CA GLU A 21 -9.12 1.72 13.27
C GLU A 21 -8.17 0.60 12.83
N SER A 22 -7.29 0.15 13.73
CA SER A 22 -6.28 -0.89 13.44
C SER A 22 -6.88 -2.25 13.09
N VAL A 23 -8.09 -2.55 13.55
CA VAL A 23 -8.78 -3.81 13.27
C VAL A 23 -8.87 -4.10 11.77
N TRP A 24 -9.02 -3.07 10.94
CA TRP A 24 -9.05 -3.22 9.49
C TRP A 24 -7.67 -3.57 8.92
N LEU A 25 -6.60 -3.04 9.50
CA LEU A 25 -5.24 -3.41 9.09
C LEU A 25 -4.90 -4.85 9.48
N ASP A 26 -5.32 -5.28 10.67
CA ASP A 26 -5.16 -6.67 11.11
C ASP A 26 -5.88 -7.63 10.15
N ARG A 27 -7.10 -7.29 9.73
CA ARG A 27 -7.84 -8.05 8.71
C ARG A 27 -7.13 -8.08 7.36
N ALA A 28 -6.56 -6.95 6.94
CA ALA A 28 -5.77 -6.91 5.70
C ALA A 28 -4.55 -7.85 5.76
N VAL A 29 -3.84 -7.84 6.89
CA VAL A 29 -2.67 -8.72 7.13
C VAL A 29 -3.08 -10.18 7.12
N GLU A 30 -4.17 -10.54 7.80
CA GLU A 30 -4.69 -11.92 7.85
C GLU A 30 -5.04 -12.43 6.45
N VAL A 31 -5.84 -11.66 5.69
CA VAL A 31 -6.27 -12.01 4.34
C VAL A 31 -5.10 -12.17 3.38
N LEU A 32 -4.11 -11.26 3.44
CA LEU A 32 -2.92 -11.37 2.59
C LEU A 32 -2.02 -12.53 3.00
N GLY A 33 -1.87 -12.79 4.29
CA GLY A 33 -1.12 -13.95 4.79
C GLY A 33 -1.69 -15.26 4.24
N GLU A 34 -3.01 -15.39 4.27
CA GLU A 34 -3.71 -16.55 3.68
C GLU A 34 -3.53 -16.61 2.16
N ALA A 35 -3.66 -15.48 1.46
CA ALA A 35 -3.46 -15.44 0.02
C ALA A 35 -2.04 -15.85 -0.39
N VAL A 36 -1.03 -15.40 0.33
CA VAL A 36 0.36 -15.80 0.11
C VAL A 36 0.54 -17.30 0.31
N ALA A 37 -0.07 -17.87 1.35
CA ALA A 37 0.03 -19.31 1.62
C ALA A 37 -0.64 -20.16 0.54
N ARG A 38 -1.79 -19.73 0.01
CA ARG A 38 -2.61 -20.51 -0.93
C ARG A 38 -2.21 -20.37 -2.38
N PHE A 39 -1.78 -19.18 -2.80
CA PHE A 39 -1.63 -18.84 -4.22
C PHE A 39 -0.20 -18.61 -4.68
N SER A 40 0.82 -18.78 -3.83
CA SER A 40 2.20 -18.60 -4.24
C SER A 40 2.65 -19.62 -5.27
N ALA A 41 3.18 -19.17 -6.40
CA ALA A 41 3.83 -20.01 -7.40
C ALA A 41 5.34 -20.15 -7.16
N VAL A 42 5.95 -21.19 -7.74
CA VAL A 42 7.37 -21.53 -7.59
C VAL A 42 8.29 -20.41 -8.14
N ASP A 43 7.87 -19.78 -9.25
CA ASP A 43 8.61 -18.68 -9.91
C ASP A 43 8.52 -17.35 -9.16
N GLY A 44 7.76 -17.31 -8.06
CA GLY A 44 7.57 -16.11 -7.25
C GLY A 44 6.33 -15.31 -7.60
N SER A 45 5.61 -15.65 -8.66
CA SER A 45 4.31 -15.06 -9.01
C SER A 45 3.17 -15.60 -8.11
N PHE A 46 1.94 -15.29 -8.48
CA PHE A 46 0.75 -15.81 -7.85
C PHE A 46 -0.16 -16.50 -8.86
N LEU A 47 -0.72 -17.64 -8.49
CA LEU A 47 -1.71 -18.36 -9.26
C LEU A 47 -3.06 -17.62 -9.22
N TYR A 48 -3.86 -17.76 -10.26
CA TYR A 48 -5.22 -17.22 -10.31
C TYR A 48 -6.15 -17.89 -9.29
N ALA A 49 -6.04 -19.21 -9.19
CA ALA A 49 -6.81 -20.04 -8.28
C ALA A 49 -5.91 -21.13 -7.69
N GLU A 50 -6.33 -21.73 -6.59
CA GLU A 50 -5.68 -22.95 -6.10
C GLU A 50 -5.70 -24.05 -7.15
N ASP A 51 -4.66 -24.88 -7.15
CA ASP A 51 -4.63 -26.12 -7.91
C ASP A 51 -5.81 -27.00 -7.44
N SER A 52 -6.92 -26.91 -8.15
CA SER A 52 -8.06 -27.77 -7.90
C SER A 52 -8.11 -28.81 -8.99
N PHE A 53 -8.43 -30.04 -8.60
CA PHE A 53 -8.63 -31.20 -9.50
C PHE A 53 -9.65 -30.95 -10.64
N LEU A 54 -10.38 -29.82 -10.57
CA LEU A 54 -11.41 -29.44 -11.54
C LEU A 54 -10.88 -28.46 -12.60
N LEU A 55 -9.69 -27.84 -12.40
CA LEU A 55 -9.09 -26.96 -13.40
C LEU A 55 -8.06 -27.75 -14.21
N THR A 56 -8.38 -28.01 -15.46
CA THR A 56 -7.51 -28.74 -16.41
C THR A 56 -6.25 -27.94 -16.77
N VAL A 57 -6.20 -26.65 -16.45
CA VAL A 57 -5.06 -25.76 -16.67
C VAL A 57 -4.89 -24.90 -15.42
N SER A 58 -3.71 -24.93 -14.82
CA SER A 58 -3.31 -23.96 -13.82
C SER A 58 -3.38 -22.58 -14.46
N ALA A 59 -4.36 -21.78 -14.06
CA ALA A 59 -4.55 -20.45 -14.64
C ALA A 59 -3.49 -19.50 -14.06
N HIS A 60 -2.35 -19.47 -14.73
CA HIS A 60 -1.22 -18.60 -14.42
C HIS A 60 -1.18 -17.49 -15.44
N THR A 61 -1.87 -16.39 -15.17
CA THR A 61 -1.85 -15.22 -16.02
C THR A 61 -1.06 -14.08 -15.37
N LEU A 62 -0.10 -13.54 -16.12
CA LEU A 62 0.70 -12.38 -15.72
C LEU A 62 0.30 -11.11 -16.47
N THR A 63 -0.61 -11.24 -17.44
CA THR A 63 -1.14 -10.11 -18.19
C THR A 63 -2.42 -9.58 -17.57
N ASP A 64 -2.59 -8.27 -17.64
CA ASP A 64 -3.86 -7.61 -17.38
C ASP A 64 -4.83 -7.89 -18.54
N ASP A 65 -6.11 -8.03 -18.19
CA ASP A 65 -7.21 -8.11 -19.16
C ASP A 65 -8.27 -7.06 -18.77
N ALA A 66 -9.51 -7.42 -18.58
CA ALA A 66 -10.54 -6.53 -18.02
C ALA A 66 -10.22 -6.13 -16.57
N CYS A 67 -9.47 -6.99 -15.86
CA CYS A 67 -8.95 -6.77 -14.51
C CYS A 67 -7.42 -6.89 -14.50
N PRO A 68 -6.76 -6.33 -13.48
CA PRO A 68 -5.33 -6.54 -13.27
C PRO A 68 -5.00 -8.02 -13.09
N SER A 69 -3.80 -8.45 -13.50
CA SER A 69 -3.35 -9.82 -13.23
C SER A 69 -3.28 -10.09 -11.72
N PRO A 70 -3.55 -11.33 -11.27
CA PRO A 70 -3.48 -11.69 -9.86
C PRO A 70 -2.14 -11.30 -9.21
N THR A 71 -1.04 -11.53 -9.94
CA THR A 71 0.30 -11.17 -9.45
C THR A 71 0.45 -9.65 -9.31
N ALA A 72 -0.04 -8.84 -10.24
CA ALA A 72 0.08 -7.39 -10.17
C ALA A 72 -0.72 -6.79 -9.00
N VAL A 73 -1.96 -7.25 -8.78
CA VAL A 73 -2.77 -6.75 -7.67
C VAL A 73 -2.24 -7.24 -6.32
N MET A 74 -1.69 -8.46 -6.24
CA MET A 74 -1.03 -8.95 -5.03
C MET A 74 0.22 -8.13 -4.69
N VAL A 75 1.03 -7.74 -5.68
CA VAL A 75 2.17 -6.86 -5.47
C VAL A 75 1.74 -5.53 -4.85
N MET A 76 0.68 -4.90 -5.39
CA MET A 76 0.12 -3.67 -4.83
C MET A 76 -0.35 -3.85 -3.39
N ALA A 77 -1.12 -4.91 -3.12
CA ALA A 77 -1.67 -5.18 -1.79
C ALA A 77 -0.55 -5.44 -0.77
N LEU A 78 0.42 -6.27 -1.13
CA LEU A 78 1.57 -6.58 -0.27
C LEU A 78 2.41 -5.34 0.04
N ARG A 79 2.65 -4.45 -0.95
CA ARG A 79 3.38 -3.21 -0.69
C ARG A 79 2.61 -2.28 0.23
N ARG A 80 1.31 -2.05 -0.05
CA ARG A 80 0.51 -1.13 0.74
C ARG A 80 0.32 -1.62 2.18
N VAL A 81 -0.12 -2.85 2.35
CA VAL A 81 -0.32 -3.44 3.68
C VAL A 81 1.02 -3.62 4.39
N GLY A 82 2.06 -4.06 3.67
CA GLY A 82 3.42 -4.19 4.22
C GLY A 82 3.99 -2.87 4.73
N LEU A 83 3.73 -1.75 4.03
CA LEU A 83 4.14 -0.43 4.51
C LEU A 83 3.32 0.00 5.75
N MET A 84 1.99 -0.16 5.72
CA MET A 84 1.11 0.25 6.82
C MET A 84 1.32 -0.59 8.09
N ALA A 85 1.51 -1.90 7.94
CA ALA A 85 1.67 -2.85 9.05
C ALA A 85 3.15 -3.09 9.45
N GLU A 86 4.10 -2.36 8.86
CA GLU A 86 5.55 -2.51 9.10
C GLU A 86 6.03 -3.96 8.86
N ARG A 87 5.42 -4.67 7.87
CA ARG A 87 5.71 -6.05 7.52
C ARG A 87 6.75 -6.12 6.40
N ALA A 88 8.02 -6.23 6.78
CA ALA A 88 9.15 -6.35 5.86
C ALA A 88 9.05 -7.60 4.96
N ASP A 89 8.52 -8.71 5.48
CA ASP A 89 8.28 -9.94 4.73
C ASP A 89 7.27 -9.75 3.59
N PHE A 90 6.23 -8.94 3.77
CA PHE A 90 5.30 -8.60 2.69
C PHE A 90 5.97 -7.75 1.60
N ILE A 91 6.81 -6.80 1.99
CA ILE A 91 7.58 -6.00 1.03
C ILE A 91 8.55 -6.88 0.23
N GLU A 92 9.26 -7.80 0.91
CA GLU A 92 10.14 -8.76 0.25
C GLU A 92 9.37 -9.67 -0.72
N ARG A 93 8.22 -10.19 -0.28
CA ARG A 93 7.35 -11.02 -1.12
C ARG A 93 6.84 -10.25 -2.35
N ALA A 94 6.47 -8.97 -2.20
CA ALA A 94 6.10 -8.10 -3.31
C ALA A 94 7.27 -7.91 -4.30
N ASN A 95 8.47 -7.67 -3.79
CA ASN A 95 9.66 -7.52 -4.64
C ASN A 95 9.94 -8.78 -5.47
N LYS A 96 9.82 -9.96 -4.85
CA LYS A 96 9.97 -11.24 -5.55
C LYS A 96 8.92 -11.41 -6.64
N ALA A 97 7.66 -11.09 -6.35
CA ALA A 97 6.56 -11.20 -7.32
C ALA A 97 6.68 -10.19 -8.47
N SER A 98 7.16 -8.96 -8.20
CA SER A 98 7.43 -7.97 -9.25
C SER A 98 8.43 -8.49 -10.28
N VAL A 99 9.46 -9.23 -9.87
CA VAL A 99 10.44 -9.81 -10.80
C VAL A 99 9.78 -10.75 -11.82
N ALA A 100 8.78 -11.53 -11.39
CA ALA A 100 8.04 -12.43 -12.28
C ALA A 100 7.23 -11.67 -13.37
N LEU A 101 6.91 -10.40 -13.16
CA LEU A 101 6.19 -9.55 -14.11
C LEU A 101 7.11 -8.91 -15.18
N LEU A 102 8.43 -8.90 -15.00
CA LEU A 102 9.39 -8.27 -15.91
C LEU A 102 9.26 -8.74 -17.37
N PRO A 103 9.11 -10.05 -17.67
CA PRO A 103 8.99 -10.51 -19.05
C PRO A 103 7.76 -9.92 -19.76
N VAL A 104 6.62 -9.83 -19.06
CA VAL A 104 5.37 -9.28 -19.64
C VAL A 104 5.49 -7.78 -19.84
N VAL A 105 6.02 -7.05 -18.87
CA VAL A 105 6.26 -5.60 -18.99
C VAL A 105 7.21 -5.29 -20.14
N SER A 106 8.22 -6.12 -20.35
CA SER A 106 9.20 -5.91 -21.45
C SER A 106 8.63 -6.25 -22.82
N ALA A 107 7.84 -7.32 -22.93
CA ALA A 107 7.34 -7.81 -24.21
C ALA A 107 6.02 -7.13 -24.64
N THR A 108 5.12 -6.92 -23.69
CA THR A 108 3.75 -6.46 -23.96
C THR A 108 3.23 -5.47 -22.91
N PRO A 109 3.88 -4.29 -22.73
CA PRO A 109 3.56 -3.35 -21.63
C PRO A 109 2.09 -2.87 -21.65
N ARG A 110 1.44 -2.87 -22.82
CA ARG A 110 0.02 -2.50 -22.95
C ARG A 110 -0.93 -3.47 -22.21
N PHE A 111 -0.49 -4.70 -21.95
CA PHE A 111 -1.22 -5.72 -21.19
C PHE A 111 -0.63 -5.94 -19.78
N ALA A 112 0.08 -4.96 -19.24
CA ALA A 112 0.72 -5.03 -17.96
C ALA A 112 0.71 -3.67 -17.25
N GLY A 113 -0.36 -2.89 -17.39
CA GLY A 113 -0.46 -1.51 -16.91
C GLY A 113 -0.24 -1.42 -15.39
N TRP A 114 -0.78 -2.35 -14.63
CA TRP A 114 -0.61 -2.40 -13.18
C TRP A 114 0.82 -2.76 -12.76
N ALA A 115 1.45 -3.67 -13.47
CA ALA A 115 2.86 -3.99 -13.26
C ALA A 115 3.76 -2.81 -13.63
N VAL A 116 3.48 -2.13 -14.75
CA VAL A 116 4.19 -0.90 -15.15
C VAL A 116 4.08 0.17 -14.07
N ALA A 117 2.89 0.37 -13.49
CA ALA A 117 2.69 1.32 -12.41
C ALA A 117 3.55 0.98 -11.18
N ASP A 118 3.63 -0.30 -10.77
CA ASP A 118 4.50 -0.75 -9.67
C ASP A 118 5.99 -0.48 -9.98
N PHE A 119 6.44 -0.77 -11.20
CA PHE A 119 7.82 -0.50 -11.61
C PHE A 119 8.14 1.00 -11.60
N LEU A 120 7.23 1.86 -12.02
CA LEU A 120 7.43 3.32 -11.97
C LEU A 120 7.55 3.81 -10.52
N ILE A 121 6.69 3.35 -9.61
CA ILE A 121 6.77 3.68 -8.19
C ILE A 121 8.12 3.21 -7.60
N THR A 122 8.55 2.00 -7.96
CA THR A 122 9.79 1.41 -7.47
C THR A 122 11.02 2.14 -8.05
N ASP A 123 10.99 2.55 -9.32
CA ASP A 123 12.06 3.33 -9.95
C ASP A 123 12.17 4.73 -9.34
N GLU A 124 11.06 5.42 -9.15
CA GLU A 124 11.04 6.70 -8.42
C GLU A 124 11.57 6.56 -6.99
N ALA A 125 11.27 5.45 -6.31
CA ALA A 125 11.82 5.16 -4.98
C ALA A 125 13.34 4.99 -5.00
N ARG A 126 13.89 4.36 -6.03
CA ARG A 126 15.36 4.24 -6.24
C ARG A 126 15.99 5.60 -6.53
N ARG A 127 15.28 6.51 -7.18
CA ARG A 127 15.72 7.89 -7.47
C ARG A 127 15.52 8.85 -6.29
N GLY A 128 15.13 8.34 -5.12
CA GLY A 128 14.99 9.11 -3.89
C GLY A 128 13.56 9.53 -3.54
N LEU A 129 12.57 9.31 -4.41
CA LEU A 129 11.16 9.57 -4.08
C LEU A 129 10.51 8.27 -3.56
N LYS A 130 10.89 7.83 -2.37
CA LYS A 130 10.30 6.66 -1.72
C LYS A 130 8.82 6.93 -1.40
N PRO A 131 7.94 5.91 -1.46
CA PRO A 131 6.58 6.02 -0.94
C PRO A 131 6.56 6.60 0.48
N ALA A 132 5.66 7.52 0.72
CA ALA A 132 5.54 8.17 2.02
C ALA A 132 4.56 7.42 2.92
N GLY A 133 4.91 7.32 4.20
CA GLY A 133 3.93 7.12 5.26
C GLY A 133 3.43 8.50 5.70
N VAL A 134 2.13 8.71 5.64
CA VAL A 134 1.49 9.97 6.01
C VAL A 134 0.53 9.70 7.15
N VAL A 135 0.77 10.30 8.31
CA VAL A 135 -0.13 10.19 9.47
C VAL A 135 -0.78 11.54 9.70
N ILE A 136 -2.09 11.56 9.74
CA ILE A 136 -2.89 12.74 10.05
C ILE A 136 -3.55 12.53 11.40
N ALA A 137 -3.16 13.31 12.40
CA ALA A 137 -3.86 13.37 13.68
C ALA A 137 -4.96 14.43 13.57
N ASP A 138 -6.18 13.97 13.36
CA ASP A 138 -7.37 14.81 13.32
C ASP A 138 -7.88 15.06 14.75
N THR A 139 -8.64 16.12 14.93
CA THR A 139 -9.25 16.52 16.22
C THR A 139 -10.71 16.11 16.32
N THR A 140 -11.31 15.66 15.22
CA THR A 140 -12.71 15.24 15.11
C THR A 140 -12.82 14.03 14.19
N ASP A 141 -13.99 13.37 14.21
CA ASP A 141 -14.30 12.26 13.29
C ASP A 141 -14.38 12.72 11.83
N GLU A 142 -14.74 13.97 11.58
CA GLU A 142 -14.73 14.54 10.24
C GLU A 142 -13.28 14.75 9.76
N PRO A 143 -12.98 14.38 8.49
CA PRO A 143 -11.66 14.60 7.92
C PRO A 143 -11.31 16.08 7.82
N SER A 144 -10.14 16.45 8.32
CA SER A 144 -9.60 17.81 8.16
C SER A 144 -9.21 18.13 6.71
N ASP A 145 -8.98 19.42 6.42
CA ASP A 145 -8.41 19.83 5.13
C ASP A 145 -7.03 19.23 4.88
N LEU A 146 -6.24 18.97 5.94
CA LEU A 146 -4.98 18.23 5.86
C LEU A 146 -5.18 16.80 5.39
N ALA A 147 -6.18 16.10 5.92
CA ALA A 147 -6.52 14.75 5.48
C ALA A 147 -6.94 14.75 4.02
N ALA A 148 -7.87 15.64 3.64
CA ALA A 148 -8.32 15.77 2.27
C ALA A 148 -7.19 16.14 1.30
N ALA A 149 -6.27 17.01 1.70
CA ALA A 149 -5.10 17.39 0.90
C ALA A 149 -4.12 16.20 0.76
N ALA A 150 -3.82 15.48 1.84
CA ALA A 150 -2.94 14.32 1.81
C ALA A 150 -3.45 13.26 0.82
N TRP A 151 -4.74 12.92 0.85
CA TRP A 151 -5.34 11.97 -0.08
C TRP A 151 -5.25 12.41 -1.55
N ARG A 152 -5.33 13.71 -1.83
CA ARG A 152 -5.24 14.26 -3.19
C ARG A 152 -3.81 14.41 -3.69
N MET A 153 -2.85 14.69 -2.80
CA MET A 153 -1.52 15.17 -3.18
C MET A 153 -0.41 14.15 -2.97
N ALA A 154 -0.63 13.10 -2.17
CA ALA A 154 0.41 12.12 -1.90
C ALA A 154 0.84 11.38 -3.16
N PRO A 155 2.15 11.14 -3.35
CA PRO A 155 2.65 10.33 -4.45
C PRO A 155 2.05 8.92 -4.44
N ALA A 156 1.95 8.33 -5.63
CA ALA A 156 1.53 6.94 -5.77
C ALA A 156 2.36 6.00 -4.86
N GLY A 157 1.72 4.99 -4.31
CA GLY A 157 2.35 4.04 -3.38
C GLY A 157 2.44 4.52 -1.93
N SER A 158 2.07 5.78 -1.62
CA SER A 158 2.05 6.28 -0.24
C SER A 158 0.96 5.62 0.59
N ALA A 159 1.25 5.40 1.88
CA ALA A 159 0.28 4.96 2.87
C ALA A 159 -0.21 6.16 3.68
N ILE A 160 -1.51 6.41 3.66
CA ILE A 160 -2.14 7.54 4.37
C ILE A 160 -3.01 6.96 5.46
N MET A 161 -2.80 7.42 6.69
CA MET A 161 -3.47 6.92 7.87
C MET A 161 -3.96 8.08 8.72
N ARG A 162 -5.23 8.06 9.07
CA ARG A 162 -5.80 8.99 10.06
C ARG A 162 -5.62 8.43 11.46
N ARG A 163 -5.42 9.33 12.41
CA ARG A 163 -5.43 9.03 13.84
C ARG A 163 -6.51 9.87 14.50
N LEU A 164 -7.48 9.21 15.11
CA LEU A 164 -8.57 9.85 15.85
C LEU A 164 -8.40 9.71 17.36
N ASN A 165 -7.77 8.61 17.82
CA ASN A 165 -7.62 8.25 19.23
C ASN A 165 -6.17 7.88 19.56
N GLU A 166 -5.80 7.95 20.84
CA GLU A 166 -4.47 7.58 21.32
C GLU A 166 -4.19 6.07 21.20
N ASP A 167 -5.23 5.22 21.29
CA ASP A 167 -5.15 3.76 21.33
C ASP A 167 -5.32 3.06 19.99
N SER A 168 -4.93 3.68 18.90
CA SER A 168 -5.26 3.19 17.57
C SER A 168 -4.49 1.97 17.06
N GLY A 169 -3.58 1.37 17.83
CA GLY A 169 -2.96 0.06 17.51
C GLY A 169 -2.08 -0.03 16.25
N PHE A 170 -1.75 1.07 15.59
CA PHE A 170 -0.95 1.11 14.36
C PHE A 170 0.58 1.07 14.59
N GLY A 171 1.04 0.33 15.58
CA GLY A 171 2.46 0.15 15.84
C GLY A 171 3.21 1.47 16.00
N THR A 172 4.39 1.59 15.39
CA THR A 172 5.26 2.76 15.56
C THR A 172 4.79 3.99 14.77
N TRP A 173 3.89 3.82 13.80
CA TRP A 173 3.39 4.92 12.96
C TRP A 173 2.72 6.02 13.78
N PHE A 174 2.03 5.68 14.87
CA PHE A 174 1.25 6.64 15.65
C PHE A 174 1.96 7.17 16.89
N ASN A 175 3.14 6.65 17.21
CA ASN A 175 3.90 7.12 18.39
C ASN A 175 4.19 8.62 18.25
N GLU A 176 3.79 9.39 19.28
CA GLU A 176 4.03 10.84 19.39
C GLU A 176 3.37 11.72 18.30
N ARG A 177 2.53 11.16 17.43
CA ARG A 177 1.85 11.90 16.37
C ARG A 177 0.45 12.28 16.83
N VAL A 178 0.35 13.42 17.50
CA VAL A 178 -0.87 13.96 18.10
C VAL A 178 -1.22 15.33 17.49
N PRO A 179 -2.47 15.80 17.56
CA PRO A 179 -2.81 17.15 17.17
C PRO A 179 -1.89 18.19 17.83
N ARG A 180 -1.61 19.29 17.15
CA ARG A 180 -0.76 20.36 17.66
C ARG A 180 -1.60 21.58 18.03
N ASP A 181 -1.46 22.05 19.27
CA ASP A 181 -2.17 23.25 19.77
C ASP A 181 -3.69 23.19 19.52
N GLY A 182 -4.30 22.00 19.62
CA GLY A 182 -5.71 21.79 19.37
C GLY A 182 -6.12 21.80 17.89
N GLN A 183 -5.13 21.80 16.98
CA GLN A 183 -5.36 21.76 15.53
C GLN A 183 -4.91 20.42 14.93
N PRO A 184 -5.53 19.95 13.84
CA PRO A 184 -5.06 18.80 13.10
C PRO A 184 -3.59 18.97 12.68
N ALA A 185 -2.83 17.88 12.69
CA ALA A 185 -1.43 17.89 12.27
C ALA A 185 -1.10 16.66 11.41
N CYS A 186 -0.23 16.85 10.44
CA CYS A 186 0.21 15.83 9.50
C CYS A 186 1.71 15.60 9.62
N TRP A 187 2.10 14.33 9.69
CA TRP A 187 3.49 13.88 9.65
C TRP A 187 3.74 13.11 8.36
N VAL A 188 4.76 13.54 7.62
CA VAL A 188 5.25 12.83 6.45
C VAL A 188 6.54 12.10 6.82
N CYS A 189 6.58 10.80 6.56
CA CYS A 189 7.75 9.95 6.82
C CYS A 189 8.19 9.26 5.52
N ARG A 190 9.52 9.24 5.27
CA ARG A 190 10.13 8.53 4.14
C ARG A 190 11.30 7.68 4.63
N GLY A 191 11.05 6.41 4.84
CA GLY A 191 12.03 5.54 5.48
C GLY A 191 12.37 6.07 6.88
N ALA A 192 13.65 6.38 7.14
CA ALA A 192 14.10 6.93 8.42
C ALA A 192 13.93 8.46 8.53
N VAL A 193 13.60 9.16 7.45
CA VAL A 193 13.43 10.61 7.46
C VAL A 193 12.03 10.95 7.93
N ARG A 194 11.95 11.77 9.00
CA ARG A 194 10.71 12.36 9.51
C ARG A 194 10.75 13.85 9.26
N PHE A 195 9.67 14.39 8.72
CA PHE A 195 9.52 15.84 8.59
C PHE A 195 8.82 16.39 9.83
N GLU A 196 9.04 17.69 10.10
CA GLU A 196 8.31 18.40 11.14
C GLU A 196 6.79 18.33 10.88
N PRO A 197 5.96 18.35 11.94
CA PRO A 197 4.52 18.32 11.78
C PRO A 197 4.00 19.54 11.03
N ILE A 198 3.10 19.29 10.10
CA ILE A 198 2.49 20.28 9.23
C ILE A 198 1.07 20.52 9.73
N THR A 199 0.69 21.78 9.93
CA THR A 199 -0.65 22.18 10.37
C THR A 199 -1.42 22.94 9.28
N ASP A 200 -0.73 23.46 8.25
CA ASP A 200 -1.36 24.08 7.09
C ASP A 200 -1.24 23.15 5.87
N TYR A 201 -2.37 22.85 5.23
CA TYR A 201 -2.39 21.99 4.06
C TYR A 201 -1.63 22.57 2.85
N LEU A 202 -1.41 23.88 2.80
CA LEU A 202 -0.63 24.54 1.75
C LEU A 202 0.85 24.14 1.80
N ASP A 203 1.35 23.82 2.99
CA ASP A 203 2.74 23.43 3.21
C ASP A 203 2.99 21.93 2.98
N LEU A 204 1.94 21.15 2.72
CA LEU A 204 2.02 19.70 2.60
C LEU A 204 2.75 19.22 1.34
N LYS A 205 2.71 20.00 0.27
CA LYS A 205 3.24 19.60 -1.04
C LYS A 205 4.75 19.33 -1.00
N GLU A 206 5.53 20.21 -0.41
CA GLU A 206 6.99 20.10 -0.39
C GLU A 206 7.45 18.83 0.31
N PRO A 207 7.05 18.50 1.57
CA PRO A 207 7.43 17.26 2.23
C PRO A 207 6.95 16.00 1.51
N LEU A 208 5.76 16.03 0.87
CA LEU A 208 5.24 14.90 0.11
C LEU A 208 6.06 14.58 -1.14
N TRP A 209 6.70 15.57 -1.77
CA TRP A 209 7.42 15.41 -3.04
C TRP A 209 8.92 15.61 -2.93
N ARG A 210 9.43 15.90 -1.74
CA ARG A 210 10.86 16.04 -1.50
C ARG A 210 11.56 14.70 -1.66
N ARG A 211 12.60 14.66 -2.46
CA ARG A 211 13.50 13.51 -2.60
C ARG A 211 14.40 13.40 -1.36
N ALA A 212 14.57 12.17 -0.85
CA ALA A 212 15.44 11.88 0.29
C ALA A 212 16.85 11.48 -0.19
#